data_770a4a2d943e37a009371c2670a97f2c
#
_entry.id   770a4a2d943e37a009371c2670a97f2c
#
_cell.length_a   1.000
_cell.length_b   1.000
_cell.length_c   1.000
_cell.angle_alpha   90.00
_cell.angle_beta   90.00
_cell.angle_gamma   90.00
#
_symmetry.space_group_name_H-M   'P 1'
#
loop_
_entity.id
_entity.type
_entity.pdbx_description
1 polymer ?
#
loop_
_entity_poly.entity_id
_entity_poly.type
_entity_poly.pdbx_seq_one_letter_code
_entity_poly.pdbx_strand_id
1 'polypeptide(L)'
;MPIAIGAKPKSTFTDPIGSLTDCHRRIELFLAVLAQVSAQARGGPLSREEREAMETALRYFRAGATKHTADEEETLFPRLRSIERPDLRAMLEKVDALEDQHEEAKRGHAEIEQLGRKWLAAGSLALVDRTRFAELVAQLRDLYRGNIAVEEQQVFPMAVAVLPRSELEAMGREIAARRGLQRE
;
A
#
# COMPACT_ATOMS: atom_id res chain seq x y z
N MET A 1 -20.16 4.24 13.64
CA MET A 1 -19.11 5.25 13.80
C MET A 1 -18.76 5.79 12.43
N PRO A 2 -18.59 7.11 12.22
CA PRO A 2 -18.22 7.66 10.93
C PRO A 2 -16.86 7.11 10.49
N ILE A 3 -16.75 6.76 9.21
CA ILE A 3 -15.53 6.24 8.60
C ILE A 3 -14.67 7.45 8.27
N ALA A 4 -13.60 7.70 9.02
CA ALA A 4 -12.68 8.81 8.78
C ALA A 4 -11.79 8.48 7.55
N ILE A 5 -12.03 9.17 6.43
CA ILE A 5 -11.22 9.06 5.22
C ILE A 5 -10.36 10.32 5.11
N GLY A 6 -9.03 10.17 5.22
CA GLY A 6 -8.07 11.18 4.79
C GLY A 6 -7.29 11.89 5.88
N ALA A 7 -6.22 11.29 6.37
CA ALA A 7 -5.12 12.06 6.94
C ALA A 7 -4.30 12.72 5.81
N LYS A 8 -3.98 14.03 5.94
CA LYS A 8 -3.05 14.70 5.01
C LYS A 8 -1.66 14.07 5.16
N PRO A 9 -0.88 13.92 4.06
CA PRO A 9 0.52 13.52 4.14
C PRO A 9 1.27 14.45 5.11
N LYS A 10 2.11 13.87 5.96
CA LYS A 10 2.95 14.64 6.89
C LYS A 10 4.28 15.03 6.26
N SER A 11 4.75 14.23 5.30
CA SER A 11 6.00 14.42 4.59
C SER A 11 5.80 15.10 3.23
N THR A 12 6.90 15.61 2.69
CA THR A 12 6.97 16.22 1.36
C THR A 12 7.88 15.38 0.48
N PHE A 13 7.86 15.58 -0.84
CA PHE A 13 8.76 14.87 -1.76
C PHE A 13 10.24 15.22 -1.58
N THR A 14 10.58 16.16 -0.72
CA THR A 14 11.95 16.39 -0.26
C THR A 14 12.38 15.36 0.81
N ASP A 15 11.43 14.61 1.36
CA ASP A 15 11.63 13.45 2.23
C ASP A 15 10.99 12.23 1.57
N PRO A 16 11.69 11.54 0.65
CA PRO A 16 11.15 10.40 -0.06
C PRO A 16 10.80 9.22 0.86
N ILE A 17 11.60 8.97 1.88
CA ILE A 17 11.36 7.90 2.86
C ILE A 17 10.13 8.21 3.71
N GLY A 18 9.98 9.43 4.19
CA GLY A 18 8.77 9.85 4.88
C GLY A 18 7.53 9.76 3.98
N SER A 19 7.66 10.00 2.67
CA SER A 19 6.56 9.83 1.71
C SER A 19 6.14 8.37 1.55
N LEU A 20 7.07 7.41 1.58
CA LEU A 20 6.76 5.98 1.60
C LEU A 20 6.04 5.60 2.90
N THR A 21 6.55 6.04 4.05
CA THR A 21 5.90 5.84 5.36
C THR A 21 4.47 6.40 5.40
N ASP A 22 4.22 7.58 4.84
CA ASP A 22 2.87 8.14 4.73
C ASP A 22 1.95 7.29 3.83
N CYS A 23 2.50 6.60 2.82
CA CYS A 23 1.75 5.63 2.02
C CYS A 23 1.35 4.41 2.84
N HIS A 24 2.23 3.90 3.69
CA HIS A 24 1.92 2.80 4.62
C HIS A 24 0.71 3.12 5.50
N ARG A 25 0.68 4.31 6.10
CA ARG A 25 -0.47 4.73 6.94
C ARG A 25 -1.78 4.76 6.15
N ARG A 26 -1.72 5.09 4.86
CA ARG A 26 -2.90 5.04 3.98
C ARG A 26 -3.32 3.62 3.61
N ILE A 27 -2.38 2.72 3.36
CA ILE A 27 -2.64 1.30 3.12
C ILE A 27 -3.34 0.70 4.34
N GLU A 28 -2.77 0.89 5.54
CA GLU A 28 -3.36 0.42 6.79
C GLU A 28 -4.77 0.98 7.01
N LEU A 29 -4.97 2.28 6.77
CA LEU A 29 -6.27 2.94 6.90
C LEU A 29 -7.31 2.31 5.98
N PHE A 30 -7.00 2.15 4.68
CA PHE A 30 -7.98 1.63 3.73
C PHE A 30 -8.26 0.15 3.88
N LEU A 31 -7.29 -0.65 4.33
CA LEU A 31 -7.54 -2.03 4.74
C LEU A 31 -8.45 -2.10 5.98
N ALA A 32 -8.27 -1.20 6.94
CA ALA A 32 -9.16 -1.09 8.09
C ALA A 32 -10.58 -0.68 7.69
N VAL A 33 -10.73 0.23 6.72
CA VAL A 33 -12.03 0.61 6.15
C VAL A 33 -12.73 -0.59 5.50
N LEU A 34 -12.04 -1.36 4.67
CA LEU A 34 -12.61 -2.56 4.05
C LEU A 34 -13.02 -3.60 5.09
N ALA A 35 -12.20 -3.81 6.12
CA ALA A 35 -12.52 -4.71 7.22
C ALA A 35 -13.77 -4.26 8.02
N GLN A 36 -13.88 -2.94 8.27
CA GLN A 36 -15.02 -2.37 8.97
C GLN A 36 -16.30 -2.52 8.17
N VAL A 37 -16.29 -2.19 6.86
CA VAL A 37 -17.45 -2.36 5.97
C VAL A 37 -17.87 -3.84 5.93
N SER A 38 -16.91 -4.75 5.77
CA SER A 38 -17.18 -6.19 5.75
C SER A 38 -17.84 -6.67 7.05
N ALA A 39 -17.35 -6.21 8.20
CA ALA A 39 -17.87 -6.61 9.51
C ALA A 39 -19.25 -6.04 9.83
N GLN A 40 -19.53 -4.80 9.39
CA GLN A 40 -20.80 -4.10 9.66
C GLN A 40 -21.92 -4.59 8.75
N ALA A 41 -21.70 -4.53 7.43
CA ALA A 41 -22.73 -4.88 6.44
C ALA A 41 -22.91 -6.41 6.28
N ARG A 42 -21.94 -7.22 6.65
CA ARG A 42 -21.99 -8.70 6.64
C ARG A 42 -22.50 -9.29 5.31
N GLY A 43 -22.09 -8.67 4.19
CA GLY A 43 -22.54 -9.04 2.86
C GLY A 43 -23.97 -8.60 2.49
N GLY A 44 -24.66 -7.90 3.38
CA GLY A 44 -25.97 -7.30 3.13
C GLY A 44 -25.88 -5.95 2.41
N PRO A 45 -27.01 -5.20 2.33
CA PRO A 45 -27.05 -3.89 1.73
C PRO A 45 -26.10 -2.91 2.42
N LEU A 46 -25.31 -2.21 1.61
CA LEU A 46 -24.41 -1.16 2.09
C LEU A 46 -25.22 0.14 2.30
N SER A 47 -25.04 0.79 3.45
CA SER A 47 -25.45 2.15 3.65
C SER A 47 -24.71 3.09 2.66
N ARG A 48 -25.17 4.32 2.53
CA ARG A 48 -24.51 5.32 1.69
C ARG A 48 -23.04 5.53 2.11
N GLU A 49 -22.79 5.67 3.41
CA GLU A 49 -21.44 5.85 3.95
C GLU A 49 -20.53 4.65 3.66
N GLU A 50 -21.03 3.41 3.87
CA GLU A 50 -20.28 2.19 3.58
C GLU A 50 -19.96 2.05 2.09
N ARG A 51 -20.89 2.42 1.22
CA ARG A 51 -20.68 2.44 -0.23
C ARG A 51 -19.58 3.41 -0.62
N GLU A 52 -19.66 4.66 -0.18
CA GLU A 52 -18.65 5.69 -0.45
C GLU A 52 -17.28 5.30 0.09
N ALA A 53 -17.22 4.69 1.27
CA ALA A 53 -16.00 4.19 1.89
C ALA A 53 -15.38 3.02 1.09
N MET A 54 -16.19 2.04 0.68
CA MET A 54 -15.78 0.92 -0.17
C MET A 54 -15.21 1.42 -1.50
N GLU A 55 -15.95 2.27 -2.20
CA GLU A 55 -15.51 2.84 -3.49
C GLU A 55 -14.19 3.61 -3.37
N THR A 56 -14.02 4.36 -2.28
CA THR A 56 -12.79 5.11 -2.02
C THR A 56 -11.62 4.20 -1.74
N ALA A 57 -11.81 3.16 -0.92
CA ALA A 57 -10.77 2.18 -0.62
C ALA A 57 -10.34 1.40 -1.88
N LEU A 58 -11.29 0.89 -2.67
CA LEU A 58 -11.00 0.19 -3.93
C LEU A 58 -10.24 1.07 -4.92
N ARG A 59 -10.66 2.34 -5.06
CA ARG A 59 -9.96 3.32 -5.91
C ARG A 59 -8.53 3.55 -5.44
N TYR A 60 -8.30 3.65 -4.14
CA TYR A 60 -6.97 3.82 -3.57
C TYR A 60 -6.07 2.62 -3.91
N PHE A 61 -6.52 1.39 -3.69
CA PHE A 61 -5.70 0.21 -3.98
C PHE A 61 -5.39 0.07 -5.47
N ARG A 62 -6.32 0.42 -6.34
CA ARG A 62 -6.08 0.41 -7.79
C ARG A 62 -5.06 1.44 -8.27
N ALA A 63 -4.97 2.61 -7.63
CA ALA A 63 -4.15 3.73 -8.10
C ALA A 63 -3.03 4.11 -7.14
N GLY A 64 -3.32 4.24 -5.85
CA GLY A 64 -2.38 4.72 -4.84
C GLY A 64 -1.37 3.67 -4.41
N ALA A 65 -1.84 2.47 -4.08
CA ALA A 65 -0.97 1.37 -3.68
C ALA A 65 -0.04 0.93 -4.82
N THR A 66 -0.54 0.87 -6.05
CA THR A 66 0.29 0.56 -7.24
C THR A 66 1.45 1.55 -7.41
N LYS A 67 1.20 2.85 -7.16
CA LYS A 67 2.26 3.86 -7.23
C LYS A 67 3.29 3.71 -6.11
N HIS A 68 2.84 3.31 -4.93
CA HIS A 68 3.72 3.05 -3.79
C HIS A 68 4.66 1.87 -4.08
N THR A 69 4.13 0.73 -4.53
CA THR A 69 4.95 -0.41 -4.96
C THR A 69 5.96 -0.01 -6.04
N ALA A 70 5.55 0.77 -7.04
CA ALA A 70 6.47 1.29 -8.06
C ALA A 70 7.52 2.27 -7.49
N ASP A 71 7.20 3.04 -6.43
CA ASP A 71 8.17 3.90 -5.74
C ASP A 71 9.28 3.06 -5.08
N GLU A 72 8.96 1.86 -4.63
CA GLU A 72 9.94 0.93 -4.03
C GLU A 72 10.68 0.13 -5.09
N GLU A 73 9.98 -0.59 -5.94
CA GLU A 73 10.55 -1.53 -6.91
C GLU A 73 11.30 -0.84 -8.07
N GLU A 74 10.85 0.32 -8.52
CA GLU A 74 11.46 1.04 -9.64
C GLU A 74 12.40 2.16 -9.19
N THR A 75 12.32 2.58 -7.91
CA THR A 75 13.08 3.75 -7.43
C THR A 75 14.02 3.40 -6.28
N LEU A 76 13.53 2.82 -5.17
CA LEU A 76 14.33 2.53 -3.98
C LEU A 76 15.20 1.27 -4.13
N PHE A 77 14.59 0.14 -4.47
CA PHE A 77 15.25 -1.16 -4.49
C PHE A 77 16.40 -1.25 -5.51
N PRO A 78 16.28 -0.70 -6.75
CA PRO A 78 17.40 -0.67 -7.67
C PRO A 78 18.60 0.13 -7.15
N ARG A 79 18.37 1.22 -6.42
CA ARG A 79 19.44 2.00 -5.80
C ARG A 79 20.17 1.22 -4.72
N LEU A 80 19.44 0.49 -3.87
CA LEU A 80 20.06 -0.38 -2.87
C LEU A 80 20.88 -1.49 -3.51
N ARG A 81 20.38 -2.11 -4.58
CA ARG A 81 21.09 -3.16 -5.33
C ARG A 81 22.34 -2.66 -6.04
N SER A 82 22.42 -1.39 -6.41
CA SER A 82 23.60 -0.81 -7.04
C SER A 82 24.77 -0.57 -6.09
N ILE A 83 24.57 -0.74 -4.79
CA ILE A 83 25.62 -0.53 -3.79
C ILE A 83 26.40 -1.84 -3.58
N GLU A 84 27.65 -1.85 -4.05
CA GLU A 84 28.56 -2.99 -3.88
C GLU A 84 29.14 -3.05 -2.45
N ARG A 85 28.34 -3.53 -1.50
CA ARG A 85 28.74 -3.68 -0.10
C ARG A 85 28.34 -5.06 0.44
N PRO A 86 29.30 -5.88 0.89
CA PRO A 86 29.02 -7.25 1.37
C PRO A 86 28.06 -7.30 2.58
N ASP A 87 28.08 -6.27 3.43
CA ASP A 87 27.20 -6.15 4.60
C ASP A 87 25.74 -5.88 4.26
N LEU A 88 25.42 -5.50 3.00
CA LEU A 88 24.06 -5.31 2.53
C LEU A 88 23.38 -6.59 2.02
N ARG A 89 24.13 -7.70 1.87
CA ARG A 89 23.60 -8.93 1.28
C ARG A 89 22.32 -9.43 1.96
N ALA A 90 22.34 -9.53 3.28
CA ALA A 90 21.17 -9.96 4.05
C ALA A 90 19.97 -8.99 3.95
N MET A 91 20.24 -7.72 3.65
CA MET A 91 19.19 -6.72 3.38
C MET A 91 18.59 -6.92 1.98
N LEU A 92 19.41 -7.19 0.97
CA LEU A 92 18.95 -7.44 -0.39
C LEU A 92 18.10 -8.70 -0.48
N GLU A 93 18.42 -9.75 0.29
CA GLU A 93 17.55 -10.93 0.41
C GLU A 93 16.15 -10.58 0.97
N LYS A 94 16.06 -9.60 1.86
CA LYS A 94 14.76 -9.10 2.35
C LYS A 94 14.03 -8.27 1.29
N VAL A 95 14.74 -7.47 0.53
CA VAL A 95 14.17 -6.71 -0.60
C VAL A 95 13.57 -7.67 -1.63
N ASP A 96 14.26 -8.77 -1.95
CA ASP A 96 13.73 -9.79 -2.87
C ASP A 96 12.46 -10.45 -2.31
N ALA A 97 12.43 -10.75 -1.01
CA ALA A 97 11.23 -11.28 -0.37
C ALA A 97 10.06 -10.28 -0.34
N LEU A 98 10.34 -8.96 -0.24
CA LEU A 98 9.29 -7.92 -0.32
C LEU A 98 8.69 -7.86 -1.72
N GLU A 99 9.48 -7.97 -2.80
CA GLU A 99 8.96 -8.01 -4.18
C GLU A 99 8.00 -9.19 -4.39
N ASP A 100 8.35 -10.39 -3.89
CA ASP A 100 7.45 -11.55 -3.94
C ASP A 100 6.12 -11.28 -3.20
N GLN A 101 6.19 -10.62 -2.06
CA GLN A 101 5.02 -10.26 -1.25
C GLN A 101 4.19 -9.16 -1.93
N HIS A 102 4.79 -8.24 -2.67
CA HIS A 102 4.06 -7.25 -3.49
C HIS A 102 3.23 -7.93 -4.59
N GLU A 103 3.78 -8.95 -5.25
CA GLU A 103 3.01 -9.72 -6.23
C GLU A 103 1.86 -10.52 -5.58
N GLU A 104 2.03 -11.02 -4.36
CA GLU A 104 0.95 -11.62 -3.59
C GLU A 104 -0.13 -10.58 -3.24
N ALA A 105 0.26 -9.41 -2.74
CA ALA A 105 -0.65 -8.30 -2.44
C ALA A 105 -1.44 -7.86 -3.67
N LYS A 106 -0.79 -7.75 -4.82
CA LYS A 106 -1.42 -7.38 -6.10
C LYS A 106 -2.52 -8.36 -6.51
N ARG A 107 -2.29 -9.68 -6.36
CA ARG A 107 -3.32 -10.70 -6.60
C ARG A 107 -4.49 -10.56 -5.62
N GLY A 108 -4.21 -10.37 -4.34
CA GLY A 108 -5.23 -10.15 -3.31
C GLY A 108 -6.08 -8.90 -3.58
N HIS A 109 -5.44 -7.80 -3.98
CA HIS A 109 -6.15 -6.56 -4.34
C HIS A 109 -7.05 -6.72 -5.57
N ALA A 110 -6.61 -7.46 -6.59
CA ALA A 110 -7.43 -7.71 -7.78
C ALA A 110 -8.71 -8.49 -7.42
N GLU A 111 -8.61 -9.49 -6.55
CA GLU A 111 -9.76 -10.28 -6.11
C GLU A 111 -10.69 -9.44 -5.19
N ILE A 112 -10.16 -8.65 -4.29
CA ILE A 112 -10.94 -7.69 -3.47
C ILE A 112 -11.68 -6.67 -4.36
N GLU A 113 -11.01 -6.13 -5.38
CA GLU A 113 -11.64 -5.21 -6.35
C GLU A 113 -12.83 -5.89 -7.05
N GLN A 114 -12.66 -7.12 -7.50
CA GLN A 114 -13.72 -7.90 -8.17
C GLN A 114 -14.92 -8.12 -7.23
N LEU A 115 -14.68 -8.61 -6.03
CA LEU A 115 -15.73 -8.89 -5.04
C LEU A 115 -16.39 -7.61 -4.54
N GLY A 116 -15.62 -6.56 -4.29
CA GLY A 116 -16.12 -5.26 -3.86
C GLY A 116 -17.02 -4.60 -4.91
N ARG A 117 -16.63 -4.66 -6.19
CA ARG A 117 -17.48 -4.19 -7.30
C ARG A 117 -18.76 -5.00 -7.45
N LYS A 118 -18.66 -6.33 -7.31
CA LYS A 118 -19.85 -7.21 -7.30
C LYS A 118 -20.81 -6.80 -6.19
N TRP A 119 -20.29 -6.54 -4.98
CA TRP A 119 -21.11 -6.08 -3.84
C TRP A 119 -21.77 -4.72 -4.11
N LEU A 120 -21.01 -3.75 -4.61
CA LEU A 120 -21.52 -2.43 -4.96
C LEU A 120 -22.62 -2.48 -6.04
N ALA A 121 -22.50 -3.37 -7.02
CA ALA A 121 -23.47 -3.51 -8.11
C ALA A 121 -24.71 -4.27 -7.70
N ALA A 122 -24.56 -5.40 -7.00
CA ALA A 122 -25.67 -6.26 -6.64
C ALA A 122 -26.39 -5.85 -5.34
N GLY A 123 -25.79 -4.94 -4.56
CA GLY A 123 -26.29 -4.53 -3.25
C GLY A 123 -26.08 -5.55 -2.13
N SER A 124 -25.65 -6.78 -2.46
CA SER A 124 -25.34 -7.82 -1.49
C SER A 124 -24.35 -8.84 -2.07
N LEU A 125 -23.66 -9.58 -1.19
CA LEU A 125 -22.81 -10.72 -1.56
C LEU A 125 -23.40 -12.04 -1.07
N ALA A 126 -23.27 -13.08 -1.88
CA ALA A 126 -23.52 -14.45 -1.44
C ALA A 126 -22.55 -14.82 -0.29
N LEU A 127 -22.95 -15.79 0.53
CA LEU A 127 -22.19 -16.20 1.71
C LEU A 127 -20.71 -16.54 1.36
N VAL A 128 -20.48 -17.27 0.30
CA VAL A 128 -19.15 -17.68 -0.13
C VAL A 128 -18.28 -16.49 -0.50
N ASP A 129 -18.82 -15.52 -1.26
CA ASP A 129 -18.10 -14.32 -1.68
C ASP A 129 -17.83 -13.40 -0.48
N ARG A 130 -18.79 -13.30 0.45
CA ARG A 130 -18.61 -12.52 1.69
C ARG A 130 -17.49 -13.09 2.55
N THR A 131 -17.48 -14.41 2.73
CA THR A 131 -16.42 -15.08 3.49
C THR A 131 -15.08 -14.85 2.83
N ARG A 132 -15.00 -15.06 1.52
CA ARG A 132 -13.77 -14.85 0.74
C ARG A 132 -13.27 -13.40 0.81
N PHE A 133 -14.17 -12.42 0.71
CA PHE A 133 -13.81 -10.99 0.84
C PHE A 133 -13.21 -10.70 2.23
N ALA A 134 -13.82 -11.18 3.30
CA ALA A 134 -13.34 -10.98 4.65
C ALA A 134 -11.97 -11.65 4.89
N GLU A 135 -11.77 -12.86 4.39
CA GLU A 135 -10.50 -13.59 4.44
C GLU A 135 -9.38 -12.85 3.70
N LEU A 136 -9.65 -12.38 2.48
CA LEU A 136 -8.69 -11.60 1.69
C LEU A 136 -8.26 -10.31 2.40
N VAL A 137 -9.22 -9.58 2.96
CA VAL A 137 -8.91 -8.36 3.71
C VAL A 137 -8.04 -8.69 4.93
N ALA A 138 -8.32 -9.78 5.64
CA ALA A 138 -7.50 -10.20 6.78
C ALA A 138 -6.09 -10.61 6.33
N GLN A 139 -5.97 -11.41 5.28
CA GLN A 139 -4.69 -11.84 4.70
C GLN A 139 -3.84 -10.64 4.28
N LEU A 140 -4.41 -9.67 3.55
CA LEU A 140 -3.68 -8.46 3.15
C LEU A 140 -3.25 -7.61 4.35
N ARG A 141 -4.08 -7.51 5.38
CA ARG A 141 -3.68 -6.78 6.60
C ARG A 141 -2.48 -7.41 7.30
N ASP A 142 -2.42 -8.73 7.34
CA ASP A 142 -1.30 -9.44 7.96
C ASP A 142 -0.04 -9.35 7.09
N LEU A 143 -0.18 -9.49 5.78
CA LEU A 143 0.90 -9.31 4.81
C LEU A 143 1.51 -7.91 4.93
N TYR A 144 0.72 -6.85 4.81
CA TYR A 144 1.21 -5.48 4.91
C TYR A 144 1.79 -5.15 6.29
N ARG A 145 1.27 -5.73 7.37
CA ARG A 145 1.90 -5.56 8.70
C ARG A 145 3.33 -6.09 8.71
N GLY A 146 3.55 -7.24 8.08
CA GLY A 146 4.88 -7.83 7.94
C GLY A 146 5.81 -6.97 7.08
N ASN A 147 5.35 -6.59 5.88
CA ASN A 147 6.11 -5.76 4.94
C ASN A 147 6.53 -4.43 5.57
N ILE A 148 5.56 -3.67 6.05
CA ILE A 148 5.76 -2.35 6.68
C ILE A 148 6.76 -2.47 7.85
N ALA A 149 6.68 -3.52 8.64
CA ALA A 149 7.63 -3.72 9.74
C ALA A 149 9.06 -3.93 9.23
N VAL A 150 9.26 -4.70 8.16
CA VAL A 150 10.59 -4.91 7.56
C VAL A 150 11.11 -3.62 6.93
N GLU A 151 10.26 -2.93 6.17
CA GLU A 151 10.63 -1.71 5.46
C GLU A 151 10.97 -0.58 6.44
N GLU A 152 10.10 -0.25 7.37
CA GLU A 152 10.29 0.87 8.30
C GLU A 152 11.38 0.61 9.35
N GLN A 153 11.60 -0.64 9.76
CA GLN A 153 12.59 -0.95 10.79
C GLN A 153 13.97 -1.30 10.22
N GLN A 154 14.06 -1.68 8.95
CA GLN A 154 15.30 -2.22 8.39
C GLN A 154 15.66 -1.58 7.04
N VAL A 155 14.79 -1.64 6.03
CA VAL A 155 15.10 -1.17 4.67
C VAL A 155 15.24 0.35 4.62
N PHE A 156 14.28 1.09 5.16
CA PHE A 156 14.29 2.55 5.12
C PHE A 156 15.44 3.18 5.93
N PRO A 157 15.72 2.74 7.18
CA PRO A 157 16.89 3.22 7.91
C PRO A 157 18.21 2.92 7.20
N MET A 158 18.32 1.73 6.58
CA MET A 158 19.50 1.37 5.81
C MET A 158 19.63 2.27 4.57
N ALA A 159 18.56 2.50 3.83
CA ALA A 159 18.57 3.37 2.66
C ALA A 159 19.07 4.78 3.02
N VAL A 160 18.59 5.36 4.11
CA VAL A 160 19.06 6.66 4.61
C VAL A 160 20.54 6.64 4.99
N ALA A 161 21.03 5.54 5.53
CA ALA A 161 22.43 5.41 5.98
C ALA A 161 23.42 5.21 4.81
N VAL A 162 22.99 4.60 3.70
CA VAL A 162 23.91 4.21 2.62
C VAL A 162 23.76 5.03 1.34
N LEU A 163 22.57 5.60 1.07
CA LEU A 163 22.32 6.40 -0.13
C LEU A 163 22.83 7.83 0.06
N PRO A 164 23.58 8.38 -0.91
CA PRO A 164 23.93 9.79 -0.93
C PRO A 164 22.69 10.68 -0.92
N ARG A 165 22.81 11.88 -0.36
CA ARG A 165 21.71 12.85 -0.36
C ARG A 165 21.18 13.15 -1.76
N SER A 166 22.05 13.23 -2.76
CA SER A 166 21.66 13.43 -4.16
C SER A 166 20.74 12.33 -4.70
N GLU A 167 20.95 11.08 -4.29
CA GLU A 167 20.08 9.95 -4.65
C GLU A 167 18.71 10.04 -3.97
N LEU A 168 18.68 10.39 -2.68
CA LEU A 168 17.42 10.63 -1.97
C LEU A 168 16.62 11.78 -2.62
N GLU A 169 17.29 12.87 -3.02
CA GLU A 169 16.65 13.97 -3.74
C GLU A 169 16.14 13.53 -5.13
N ALA A 170 16.88 12.66 -5.83
CA ALA A 170 16.44 12.09 -7.10
C ALA A 170 15.20 11.20 -6.92
N MET A 171 15.20 10.33 -5.91
CA MET A 171 14.04 9.53 -5.53
C MET A 171 12.79 10.41 -5.31
N GLY A 172 12.94 11.49 -4.55
CA GLY A 172 11.83 12.41 -4.28
C GLY A 172 11.24 13.03 -5.57
N ARG A 173 12.10 13.37 -6.55
CA ARG A 173 11.65 13.87 -7.86
C ARG A 173 10.90 12.80 -8.66
N GLU A 174 11.39 11.56 -8.68
CA GLU A 174 10.75 10.43 -9.37
C GLU A 174 9.39 10.10 -8.77
N ILE A 175 9.32 10.04 -7.44
CA ILE A 175 8.09 9.84 -6.67
C ILE A 175 7.06 10.96 -6.98
N ALA A 176 7.48 12.22 -7.04
CA ALA A 176 6.62 13.35 -7.40
C ALA A 176 6.13 13.26 -8.84
N ALA A 177 7.03 12.92 -9.78
CA ALA A 177 6.71 12.79 -11.21
C ALA A 177 5.66 11.68 -11.44
N ARG A 178 5.78 10.52 -10.76
CA ARG A 178 4.82 9.41 -10.84
C ARG A 178 3.42 9.81 -10.37
N ARG A 179 3.33 10.86 -9.55
CA ARG A 179 2.06 11.46 -9.07
C ARG A 179 1.57 12.63 -9.92
N GLY A 180 2.30 13.00 -10.98
CA GLY A 180 1.98 14.15 -11.82
C GLY A 180 2.25 15.51 -11.14
N LEU A 181 3.10 15.51 -10.11
CA LEU A 181 3.48 16.70 -9.34
C LEU A 181 4.90 17.13 -9.75
N GLN A 182 5.08 17.55 -11.00
CA GLN A 182 6.32 18.19 -11.44
C GLN A 182 6.32 19.63 -10.91
N ARG A 183 7.40 20.02 -10.21
CA ARG A 183 7.69 21.44 -10.00
C ARG A 183 8.21 22.00 -11.33
N GLU A 184 7.54 23.00 -11.86
CA GLU A 184 8.12 23.92 -12.83
C GLU A 184 9.40 24.57 -12.28
#